data_c152fe297a6c365a3616af30e49b0cf4
#
_entry.id   c152fe297a6c365a3616af30e49b0cf4
#
_cell.length_a   1.000
_cell.length_b   1.000
_cell.length_c   1.000
_cell.angle_alpha   90.00
_cell.angle_beta   90.00
_cell.angle_gamma   90.00
#
_symmetry.space_group_name_H-M   'P 1'
#
loop_
_entity.id
_entity.type
_entity.pdbx_description
1 polymer ?
#
loop_
_entity_poly.entity_id
_entity_poly.type
_entity_poly.pdbx_seq_one_letter_code
_entity_poly.pdbx_strand_id
1 'polypeptide(L)'
;MKRKRLYFDLECSPNIGLFWSSGYKQNIDYQNIIKERAIICICYKWEDDRQVHSLSWDKNQSDKKLLQEFIKVANEADELVGHNGDKFDLPWIRTRCLYHRVDLFPKYTTIDTLKLSRRQFRFNSNRLDYIASFLGIGKKIKTDFNLWKDIVLNKCDKSMTKMIDYCKQDVKLLEQVHKELRSHDSPKTHYGVLLNGDKRTCPECGSNNVIISKTKITAAGTKQTQYQCKDCGKYHSK
;
A
#
# COMPACT_ATOMS: atom_id res chain seq x y z
N MET A 1 17.33 -16.39 3.38
CA MET A 1 16.16 -15.70 3.97
C MET A 1 15.36 -15.09 2.84
N LYS A 2 14.02 -15.27 2.77
CA LYS A 2 13.20 -14.73 1.67
C LYS A 2 12.66 -13.38 2.11
N ARG A 3 12.74 -12.33 1.23
CA ARG A 3 12.14 -11.02 1.52
C ARG A 3 10.63 -11.16 1.70
N LYS A 4 10.11 -10.65 2.80
CA LYS A 4 8.70 -10.61 3.13
C LYS A 4 8.11 -9.26 2.72
N ARG A 5 7.40 -9.21 1.60
CA ARG A 5 6.72 -8.01 1.11
C ARG A 5 5.21 -8.16 1.33
N LEU A 6 4.62 -7.17 2.00
CA LEU A 6 3.20 -7.12 2.32
C LEU A 6 2.51 -6.01 1.53
N TYR A 7 1.56 -6.38 0.68
CA TYR A 7 0.64 -5.44 0.03
C TYR A 7 -0.55 -5.22 0.94
N PHE A 8 -0.98 -3.99 1.11
CA PHE A 8 -2.12 -3.68 1.97
C PHE A 8 -2.86 -2.43 1.51
N ASP A 9 -4.12 -2.35 1.90
CA ASP A 9 -5.02 -1.23 1.68
C ASP A 9 -6.02 -1.19 2.83
N LEU A 10 -6.57 -0.02 3.17
CA LEU A 10 -7.55 0.13 4.23
C LEU A 10 -8.70 1.06 3.86
N GLU A 11 -9.85 0.80 4.49
CA GLU A 11 -11.03 1.62 4.37
C GLU A 11 -11.39 2.26 5.72
N CYS A 12 -11.64 3.56 5.69
CA CYS A 12 -12.04 4.32 6.88
C CYS A 12 -13.51 4.72 6.83
N SER A 13 -14.14 4.80 8.01
CA SER A 13 -15.44 5.46 8.15
C SER A 13 -15.31 6.97 7.93
N PRO A 14 -16.37 7.67 7.52
CA PRO A 14 -16.43 9.12 7.68
C PRO A 14 -16.52 9.50 9.18
N ASN A 15 -16.22 10.74 9.50
CA ASN A 15 -16.66 11.33 10.76
C ASN A 15 -18.19 11.48 10.77
N ILE A 16 -18.81 11.41 11.96
CA ILE A 16 -20.21 11.79 12.17
C ILE A 16 -20.22 13.07 13.00
N GLY A 17 -20.92 14.06 12.55
CA GLY A 17 -20.99 15.36 13.24
C GLY A 17 -22.31 16.08 13.03
N LEU A 18 -22.56 17.12 13.83
CA LEU A 18 -23.70 18.01 13.74
C LEU A 18 -23.29 19.30 13.02
N PHE A 19 -24.15 19.76 12.12
CA PHE A 19 -23.97 21.03 11.41
C PHE A 19 -25.33 21.63 11.08
N TRP A 20 -25.42 22.98 11.10
CA TRP A 20 -26.66 23.71 10.92
C TRP A 20 -27.17 23.76 9.48
N SER A 21 -26.26 23.79 8.52
CA SER A 21 -26.61 23.87 7.10
C SER A 21 -25.65 23.06 6.27
N SER A 22 -26.09 22.60 5.09
CA SER A 22 -25.23 21.95 4.09
C SER A 22 -24.72 22.95 3.07
N GLY A 23 -23.54 22.75 2.53
CA GLY A 23 -22.97 23.59 1.47
C GLY A 23 -21.68 23.02 0.92
N TYR A 24 -21.20 23.60 -0.18
CA TYR A 24 -19.92 23.26 -0.76
C TYR A 24 -18.78 23.88 0.06
N LYS A 25 -17.78 23.10 0.47
CA LYS A 25 -16.64 23.52 1.30
C LYS A 25 -17.02 23.99 2.72
N GLN A 26 -17.93 23.30 3.37
CA GLN A 26 -18.19 23.55 4.79
C GLN A 26 -16.96 23.23 5.65
N ASN A 27 -16.60 24.16 6.52
CA ASN A 27 -15.64 23.94 7.60
C ASN A 27 -16.41 23.51 8.85
N ILE A 28 -16.23 22.27 9.29
CA ILE A 28 -16.87 21.72 10.48
C ILE A 28 -15.86 21.76 11.61
N ASP A 29 -16.18 22.45 12.70
CA ASP A 29 -15.36 22.46 13.90
C ASP A 29 -15.26 21.06 14.50
N TYR A 30 -14.08 20.70 15.02
CA TYR A 30 -13.86 19.38 15.64
C TYR A 30 -14.78 19.13 16.83
N GLN A 31 -15.23 20.18 17.53
CA GLN A 31 -16.20 20.08 18.65
C GLN A 31 -17.58 19.57 18.21
N ASN A 32 -17.90 19.70 16.93
CA ASN A 32 -19.15 19.21 16.36
C ASN A 32 -19.07 17.75 15.92
N ILE A 33 -17.92 17.10 16.07
CA ILE A 33 -17.73 15.69 15.72
C ILE A 33 -18.27 14.84 16.89
N ILE A 34 -19.31 14.05 16.61
CA ILE A 34 -19.90 13.10 17.57
C ILE A 34 -19.12 11.78 17.57
N LYS A 35 -18.70 11.34 16.39
CA LYS A 35 -17.95 10.09 16.22
C LYS A 35 -16.79 10.31 15.27
N GLU A 36 -15.60 10.07 15.79
CA GLU A 36 -14.35 10.12 15.03
C GLU A 36 -14.26 8.99 14.01
N ARG A 37 -13.52 9.27 12.95
CA ARG A 37 -13.19 8.29 11.94
C ARG A 37 -12.44 7.09 12.54
N ALA A 38 -12.84 5.90 12.13
CA ALA A 38 -12.19 4.64 12.49
C ALA A 38 -11.89 3.80 11.24
N ILE A 39 -11.03 2.81 11.36
CA ILE A 39 -10.72 1.90 10.26
C ILE A 39 -11.81 0.81 10.21
N ILE A 40 -12.52 0.73 9.09
CA ILE A 40 -13.56 -0.28 8.86
C ILE A 40 -12.96 -1.65 8.62
N CYS A 41 -11.98 -1.71 7.69
CA CYS A 41 -11.24 -2.93 7.39
C CYS A 41 -9.84 -2.62 6.87
N ILE A 42 -8.95 -3.60 7.02
CA ILE A 42 -7.64 -3.65 6.35
C ILE A 42 -7.60 -4.97 5.59
N CYS A 43 -7.29 -4.90 4.30
CA CYS A 43 -6.98 -6.06 3.51
C CYS A 43 -5.49 -6.12 3.21
N TYR A 44 -4.92 -7.33 3.22
CA TYR A 44 -3.50 -7.49 2.97
C TYR A 44 -3.19 -8.83 2.27
N LYS A 45 -2.04 -8.88 1.62
CA LYS A 45 -1.56 -10.05 0.88
C LYS A 45 -0.03 -10.09 0.91
N TRP A 46 0.54 -11.24 1.23
CA TRP A 46 1.97 -11.47 1.02
C TRP A 46 2.29 -11.65 -0.47
N GLU A 47 3.46 -11.21 -0.92
CA GLU A 47 3.87 -11.29 -2.35
C GLU A 47 3.71 -12.69 -2.95
N ASP A 48 3.94 -13.73 -2.16
CA ASP A 48 3.88 -15.13 -2.62
C ASP A 48 2.59 -15.86 -2.22
N ASP A 49 1.68 -15.21 -1.52
CA ASP A 49 0.40 -15.79 -1.16
C ASP A 49 -0.58 -15.71 -2.34
N ARG A 50 -1.46 -16.67 -2.47
CA ARG A 50 -2.58 -16.63 -3.42
C ARG A 50 -3.79 -15.94 -2.83
N GLN A 51 -3.89 -15.91 -1.51
CA GLN A 51 -5.05 -15.40 -0.79
C GLN A 51 -4.85 -13.96 -0.36
N VAL A 52 -5.91 -13.15 -0.47
CA VAL A 52 -6.01 -11.84 0.17
C VAL A 52 -6.75 -11.99 1.49
N HIS A 53 -6.08 -11.66 2.57
CA HIS A 53 -6.64 -11.68 3.93
C HIS A 53 -7.37 -10.38 4.23
N SER A 54 -8.29 -10.41 5.18
CA SER A 54 -9.04 -9.24 5.62
C SER A 54 -9.24 -9.24 7.12
N LEU A 55 -9.08 -8.09 7.72
CA LEU A 55 -9.40 -7.78 9.11
C LEU A 55 -10.46 -6.68 9.11
N SER A 56 -11.40 -6.74 10.03
CA SER A 56 -12.47 -5.75 10.14
C SER A 56 -12.71 -5.34 11.57
N TRP A 57 -13.30 -4.16 11.76
CA TRP A 57 -13.74 -3.71 13.07
C TRP A 57 -14.80 -4.65 13.67
N ASP A 58 -15.03 -4.55 14.97
CA ASP A 58 -16.00 -5.38 15.67
C ASP A 58 -17.45 -4.86 15.53
N LYS A 59 -18.41 -5.58 16.14
CA LYS A 59 -19.84 -5.19 16.16
C LYS A 59 -20.11 -3.83 16.78
N ASN A 60 -19.19 -3.34 17.64
CA ASN A 60 -19.23 -2.02 18.23
C ASN A 60 -18.55 -0.96 17.36
N GLN A 61 -18.08 -1.36 16.18
CA GLN A 61 -17.33 -0.52 15.25
C GLN A 61 -16.00 -0.03 15.87
N SER A 62 -15.39 -0.84 16.74
CA SER A 62 -14.06 -0.61 17.27
C SER A 62 -13.01 -1.30 16.40
N ASP A 63 -12.01 -0.55 15.99
CA ASP A 63 -10.88 -1.02 15.18
C ASP A 63 -9.70 -1.51 16.04
N LYS A 64 -9.85 -1.57 17.37
CA LYS A 64 -8.75 -1.97 18.27
C LYS A 64 -8.18 -3.35 17.96
N LYS A 65 -9.04 -4.37 17.88
CA LYS A 65 -8.63 -5.75 17.61
C LYS A 65 -8.02 -5.91 16.23
N LEU A 66 -8.66 -5.29 15.22
CA LEU A 66 -8.17 -5.24 13.85
C LEU A 66 -6.72 -4.69 13.79
N LEU A 67 -6.46 -3.57 14.50
CA LEU A 67 -5.13 -2.97 14.57
C LEU A 67 -4.12 -3.90 15.25
N GLN A 68 -4.47 -4.48 16.39
CA GLN A 68 -3.59 -5.42 17.09
C GLN A 68 -3.17 -6.61 16.22
N GLU A 69 -4.11 -7.13 15.43
CA GLU A 69 -3.83 -8.23 14.50
C GLU A 69 -3.00 -7.77 13.30
N PHE A 70 -3.35 -6.61 12.70
CA PHE A 70 -2.60 -6.10 11.57
C PHE A 70 -1.15 -5.74 11.93
N ILE A 71 -0.91 -5.13 13.08
CA ILE A 71 0.45 -4.77 13.52
C ILE A 71 1.34 -6.00 13.67
N LYS A 72 0.81 -7.13 14.16
CA LYS A 72 1.57 -8.39 14.20
C LYS A 72 2.03 -8.81 12.81
N VAL A 73 1.13 -8.76 11.84
CA VAL A 73 1.42 -9.09 10.44
C VAL A 73 2.40 -8.10 9.82
N ALA A 74 2.19 -6.79 10.03
CA ALA A 74 3.06 -5.74 9.49
C ALA A 74 4.48 -5.79 10.05
N ASN A 75 4.64 -6.19 11.33
CA ASN A 75 5.95 -6.33 11.96
C ASN A 75 6.78 -7.50 11.41
N GLU A 76 6.15 -8.45 10.73
CA GLU A 76 6.87 -9.52 10.03
C GLU A 76 7.37 -9.10 8.64
N ALA A 77 6.89 -7.98 8.10
CA ALA A 77 7.22 -7.52 6.77
C ALA A 77 8.56 -6.79 6.72
N ASP A 78 9.38 -7.12 5.71
CA ASP A 78 10.57 -6.34 5.36
C ASP A 78 10.17 -5.06 4.61
N GLU A 79 9.10 -5.12 3.80
CA GLU A 79 8.59 -4.00 3.01
C GLU A 79 7.06 -3.98 3.00
N LEU A 80 6.48 -2.82 3.27
CA LEU A 80 5.04 -2.55 3.13
C LEU A 80 4.77 -1.83 1.81
N VAL A 81 3.86 -2.37 1.00
CA VAL A 81 3.48 -1.79 -0.29
C VAL A 81 2.06 -1.26 -0.22
N GLY A 82 1.89 0.02 -0.52
CA GLY A 82 0.59 0.69 -0.57
C GLY A 82 0.47 1.63 -1.79
N HIS A 83 -0.73 2.10 -2.08
CA HIS A 83 -0.97 3.15 -3.05
C HIS A 83 -1.42 4.43 -2.35
N ASN A 84 -0.55 5.41 -2.19
CA ASN A 84 -0.68 6.55 -1.29
C ASN A 84 -0.59 6.16 0.20
N GLY A 85 -0.06 4.97 0.48
CA GLY A 85 0.01 4.39 1.82
C GLY A 85 0.80 5.24 2.81
N ASP A 86 1.86 5.90 2.34
CA ASP A 86 2.69 6.77 3.18
C ASP A 86 1.94 8.03 3.68
N LYS A 87 0.96 8.51 2.91
CA LYS A 87 0.20 9.73 3.25
C LYS A 87 -1.21 9.46 3.78
N PHE A 88 -1.74 8.26 3.56
CA PHE A 88 -3.10 7.93 3.98
C PHE A 88 -3.11 6.75 4.97
N ASP A 89 -2.78 5.56 4.51
CA ASP A 89 -2.97 4.33 5.29
C ASP A 89 -2.13 4.31 6.58
N LEU A 90 -0.83 4.52 6.47
CA LEU A 90 0.06 4.50 7.63
C LEU A 90 -0.23 5.61 8.65
N PRO A 91 -0.50 6.87 8.27
CA PRO A 91 -0.95 7.88 9.21
C PRO A 91 -2.25 7.50 9.94
N TRP A 92 -3.24 6.90 9.25
CA TRP A 92 -4.46 6.41 9.91
C TRP A 92 -4.18 5.28 10.87
N ILE A 93 -3.39 4.29 10.48
CA ILE A 93 -2.98 3.20 11.38
C ILE A 93 -2.30 3.77 12.62
N ARG A 94 -1.32 4.69 12.45
CA ARG A 94 -0.61 5.33 13.58
C ARG A 94 -1.56 6.09 14.49
N THR A 95 -2.46 6.90 13.94
CA THR A 95 -3.44 7.68 14.70
C THR A 95 -4.34 6.78 15.52
N ARG A 96 -4.85 5.70 14.92
CA ARG A 96 -5.74 4.77 15.60
C ARG A 96 -5.00 3.90 16.61
N CYS A 97 -3.77 3.49 16.33
CA CYS A 97 -2.91 2.80 17.31
C CYS A 97 -2.65 3.68 18.54
N LEU A 98 -2.34 4.97 18.33
CA LEU A 98 -2.16 5.92 19.42
C LEU A 98 -3.44 6.05 20.27
N TYR A 99 -4.60 6.20 19.64
CA TYR A 99 -5.88 6.27 20.30
C TYR A 99 -6.18 5.04 21.19
N HIS A 100 -5.88 3.85 20.69
CA HIS A 100 -6.13 2.58 21.39
C HIS A 100 -4.97 2.12 22.29
N ARG A 101 -3.87 2.88 22.33
CA ARG A 101 -2.63 2.50 23.03
C ARG A 101 -2.11 1.13 22.59
N VAL A 102 -2.13 0.90 21.27
CA VAL A 102 -1.54 -0.26 20.63
C VAL A 102 -0.12 0.09 20.22
N ASP A 103 0.85 -0.70 20.65
CA ASP A 103 2.25 -0.51 20.28
C ASP A 103 2.44 -0.72 18.79
N LEU A 104 3.12 0.20 18.16
CA LEU A 104 3.39 0.23 16.73
C LEU A 104 4.89 0.36 16.48
N PHE A 105 5.41 -0.40 15.53
CA PHE A 105 6.79 -0.22 15.09
C PHE A 105 6.98 1.19 14.52
N PRO A 106 7.97 1.97 15.00
CA PRO A 106 8.04 3.41 14.70
C PRO A 106 8.32 3.70 13.23
N LYS A 107 8.99 2.78 12.52
CA LYS A 107 9.36 2.99 11.13
C LYS A 107 9.34 1.69 10.33
N TYR A 108 8.52 1.65 9.29
CA TYR A 108 8.50 0.58 8.29
C TYR A 108 9.25 1.01 7.02
N THR A 109 9.88 0.06 6.33
CA THR A 109 10.32 0.28 4.96
C THR A 109 9.11 0.21 4.05
N THR A 110 8.86 1.27 3.29
CA THR A 110 7.64 1.40 2.47
C THR A 110 7.94 1.55 0.99
N ILE A 111 7.05 1.03 0.16
CA ILE A 111 6.97 1.25 -1.28
C ILE A 111 5.60 1.86 -1.57
N ASP A 112 5.58 3.14 -1.94
CA ASP A 112 4.36 3.86 -2.31
C ASP A 112 4.25 3.93 -3.84
N THR A 113 3.34 3.16 -4.40
CA THR A 113 3.15 3.07 -5.86
C THR A 113 2.61 4.36 -6.46
N LEU A 114 1.91 5.21 -5.70
CA LEU A 114 1.52 6.56 -6.15
C LEU A 114 2.75 7.48 -6.31
N LYS A 115 3.67 7.44 -5.35
CA LYS A 115 4.93 8.20 -5.45
C LYS A 115 5.79 7.70 -6.60
N LEU A 116 5.86 6.38 -6.78
CA LEU A 116 6.58 5.74 -7.87
C LEU A 116 6.01 6.18 -9.23
N SER A 117 4.68 6.10 -9.41
CA SER A 117 4.03 6.47 -10.65
C SER A 117 4.24 7.94 -11.00
N ARG A 118 4.10 8.86 -10.04
CA ARG A 118 4.34 10.29 -10.23
C ARG A 118 5.78 10.64 -10.58
N ARG A 119 6.73 9.91 -10.00
CA ARG A 119 8.16 10.17 -10.23
C ARG A 119 8.63 9.69 -11.60
N GLN A 120 8.19 8.50 -12.01
CA GLN A 120 8.74 7.80 -13.16
C GLN A 120 7.91 7.92 -14.44
N PHE A 121 6.60 8.22 -14.32
CA PHE A 121 5.68 8.20 -15.44
C PHE A 121 4.87 9.50 -15.57
N ARG A 122 4.18 9.65 -16.69
CA ARG A 122 3.29 10.77 -16.99
C ARG A 122 1.88 10.25 -17.34
N PHE A 123 1.25 9.57 -16.36
CA PHE A 123 -0.14 9.15 -16.49
C PHE A 123 -1.09 10.35 -16.40
N ASN A 124 -2.20 10.35 -17.15
CA ASN A 124 -3.24 11.39 -17.04
C ASN A 124 -3.89 11.41 -15.65
N SER A 125 -3.91 10.26 -14.97
CA SER A 125 -4.30 10.13 -13.57
C SER A 125 -3.39 9.11 -12.88
N ASN A 126 -2.97 9.42 -11.65
CA ASN A 126 -2.18 8.49 -10.83
C ASN A 126 -3.05 7.71 -9.82
N ARG A 127 -4.37 7.63 -10.04
CA ARG A 127 -5.24 6.76 -9.24
C ARG A 127 -4.97 5.30 -9.60
N LEU A 128 -5.08 4.41 -8.62
CA LEU A 128 -4.82 2.98 -8.80
C LEU A 128 -5.71 2.37 -9.91
N ASP A 129 -7.00 2.72 -9.92
CA ASP A 129 -7.97 2.27 -10.92
C ASP A 129 -7.61 2.72 -12.34
N TYR A 130 -7.14 3.96 -12.49
CA TYR A 130 -6.71 4.47 -13.78
C TYR A 130 -5.46 3.75 -14.29
N ILE A 131 -4.43 3.60 -13.43
CA ILE A 131 -3.18 2.93 -13.81
C ILE A 131 -3.46 1.46 -14.17
N ALA A 132 -4.24 0.75 -13.34
CA ALA A 132 -4.62 -0.63 -13.60
C ALA A 132 -5.38 -0.79 -14.94
N SER A 133 -6.32 0.13 -15.23
CA SER A 133 -7.06 0.15 -16.49
C SER A 133 -6.18 0.49 -17.68
N PHE A 134 -5.27 1.47 -17.54
CA PHE A 134 -4.32 1.87 -18.57
C PHE A 134 -3.38 0.73 -18.97
N LEU A 135 -2.95 -0.07 -17.98
CA LEU A 135 -2.07 -1.22 -18.19
C LEU A 135 -2.84 -2.51 -18.59
N GLY A 136 -4.18 -2.45 -18.74
CA GLY A 136 -4.98 -3.62 -19.09
C GLY A 136 -5.08 -4.69 -17.99
N ILE A 137 -4.73 -4.35 -16.75
CA ILE A 137 -4.67 -5.27 -15.60
C ILE A 137 -6.07 -5.58 -15.07
N GLY A 138 -6.95 -4.57 -15.00
CA GLY A 138 -8.29 -4.71 -14.45
C GLY A 138 -8.92 -3.39 -14.05
N LYS A 139 -10.04 -3.48 -13.34
CA LYS A 139 -10.80 -2.31 -12.85
C LYS A 139 -11.19 -2.50 -11.39
N LYS A 140 -11.35 -1.38 -10.67
CA LYS A 140 -11.93 -1.36 -9.33
C LYS A 140 -13.41 -1.74 -9.35
N ILE A 141 -13.89 -2.30 -8.24
CA ILE A 141 -15.34 -2.44 -7.99
C ILE A 141 -15.92 -1.03 -7.81
N LYS A 142 -16.99 -0.71 -8.50
CA LYS A 142 -17.67 0.57 -8.32
C LYS A 142 -18.40 0.60 -6.99
N THR A 143 -18.16 1.64 -6.23
CA THR A 143 -18.83 1.93 -4.95
C THR A 143 -19.34 3.36 -4.95
N ASP A 144 -20.32 3.64 -4.10
CA ASP A 144 -20.82 4.99 -3.82
C ASP A 144 -20.83 5.25 -2.32
N PHE A 145 -21.10 6.46 -1.90
CA PHE A 145 -21.08 6.84 -0.49
C PHE A 145 -22.16 6.15 0.36
N ASN A 146 -23.21 5.59 -0.27
CA ASN A 146 -24.25 4.86 0.46
C ASN A 146 -23.70 3.59 1.09
N LEU A 147 -22.68 2.97 0.49
CA LEU A 147 -21.99 1.82 1.09
C LEU A 147 -21.45 2.15 2.49
N TRP A 148 -20.80 3.32 2.66
CA TRP A 148 -20.31 3.78 3.97
C TRP A 148 -21.42 4.11 4.93
N LYS A 149 -22.51 4.77 4.46
CA LYS A 149 -23.70 5.06 5.28
C LYS A 149 -24.31 3.78 5.83
N ASP A 150 -24.53 2.78 5.00
CA ASP A 150 -25.11 1.50 5.40
C ASP A 150 -24.27 0.78 6.46
N ILE A 151 -22.94 0.79 6.30
CA ILE A 151 -22.04 0.16 7.26
C ILE A 151 -22.04 0.92 8.58
N VAL A 152 -21.93 2.26 8.53
CA VAL A 152 -21.71 3.08 9.72
C VAL A 152 -23.00 3.31 10.49
N LEU A 153 -24.12 3.60 9.81
CA LEU A 153 -25.40 3.96 10.42
C LEU A 153 -26.31 2.74 10.62
N ASN A 154 -26.39 1.87 9.61
CA ASN A 154 -27.31 0.75 9.60
C ASN A 154 -26.65 -0.58 10.04
N LYS A 155 -25.33 -0.61 10.24
CA LYS A 155 -24.55 -1.82 10.60
C LYS A 155 -24.84 -3.01 9.67
N CYS A 156 -25.01 -2.73 8.38
CA CYS A 156 -25.44 -3.72 7.38
C CYS A 156 -24.31 -4.68 7.05
N ASP A 157 -24.47 -5.96 7.38
CA ASP A 157 -23.47 -7.02 7.14
C ASP A 157 -23.22 -7.24 5.63
N LYS A 158 -24.26 -7.13 4.80
CA LYS A 158 -24.14 -7.25 3.33
C LYS A 158 -23.26 -6.14 2.75
N SER A 159 -23.45 -4.91 3.22
CA SER A 159 -22.61 -3.77 2.84
C SER A 159 -21.19 -3.92 3.37
N MET A 160 -21.00 -4.48 4.55
CA MET A 160 -19.69 -4.81 5.10
C MET A 160 -18.94 -5.83 4.25
N THR A 161 -19.61 -6.90 3.82
CA THR A 161 -19.01 -7.90 2.90
C THR A 161 -18.58 -7.24 1.59
N LYS A 162 -19.43 -6.39 1.00
CA LYS A 162 -19.11 -5.65 -0.23
C LYS A 162 -17.90 -4.72 -0.04
N MET A 163 -17.76 -4.07 1.11
CA MET A 163 -16.61 -3.23 1.45
C MET A 163 -15.31 -4.04 1.53
N ILE A 164 -15.36 -5.19 2.17
CA ILE A 164 -14.21 -6.11 2.25
C ILE A 164 -13.80 -6.61 0.86
N ASP A 165 -14.76 -6.98 0.01
CA ASP A 165 -14.49 -7.41 -1.36
C ASP A 165 -13.87 -6.28 -2.22
N TYR A 166 -14.35 -5.05 -2.01
CA TYR A 166 -13.79 -3.86 -2.64
C TYR A 166 -12.32 -3.65 -2.22
N CYS A 167 -12.03 -3.65 -0.92
CA CYS A 167 -10.68 -3.49 -0.39
C CYS A 167 -9.76 -4.64 -0.84
N LYS A 168 -10.24 -5.90 -0.86
CA LYS A 168 -9.49 -7.05 -1.38
C LYS A 168 -9.14 -6.89 -2.86
N GLN A 169 -10.04 -6.36 -3.66
CA GLN A 169 -9.78 -6.10 -5.07
C GLN A 169 -8.70 -5.03 -5.25
N ASP A 170 -8.70 -3.98 -4.42
CA ASP A 170 -7.69 -2.94 -4.46
C ASP A 170 -6.30 -3.49 -4.13
N VAL A 171 -6.17 -4.39 -3.15
CA VAL A 171 -4.90 -5.08 -2.85
C VAL A 171 -4.42 -5.94 -4.02
N LYS A 172 -5.32 -6.65 -4.74
CA LYS A 172 -4.96 -7.41 -5.94
C LYS A 172 -4.44 -6.51 -7.06
N LEU A 173 -5.14 -5.41 -7.33
CA LEU A 173 -4.72 -4.43 -8.32
C LEU A 173 -3.39 -3.77 -7.94
N LEU A 174 -3.22 -3.44 -6.68
CA LEU A 174 -1.98 -2.87 -6.14
C LEU A 174 -0.78 -3.78 -6.40
N GLU A 175 -0.90 -5.08 -6.12
CA GLU A 175 0.17 -6.04 -6.38
C GLU A 175 0.53 -6.09 -7.87
N GLN A 176 -0.48 -6.20 -8.74
CA GLN A 176 -0.28 -6.29 -10.18
C GLN A 176 0.33 -4.99 -10.75
N VAL A 177 -0.19 -3.83 -10.36
CA VAL A 177 0.38 -2.53 -10.76
C VAL A 177 1.82 -2.40 -10.26
N HIS A 178 2.10 -2.76 -9.01
CA HIS A 178 3.46 -2.71 -8.49
C HIS A 178 4.40 -3.62 -9.29
N LYS A 179 4.00 -4.83 -9.69
CA LYS A 179 4.80 -5.74 -10.51
C LYS A 179 5.22 -5.10 -11.84
N GLU A 180 4.33 -4.34 -12.49
CA GLU A 180 4.65 -3.60 -13.73
C GLU A 180 5.59 -2.42 -13.47
N LEU A 181 5.38 -1.68 -12.38
CA LEU A 181 6.15 -0.46 -12.10
C LEU A 181 7.51 -0.71 -11.45
N ARG A 182 7.71 -1.83 -10.73
CA ARG A 182 8.87 -2.07 -9.85
C ARG A 182 10.23 -2.06 -10.55
N SER A 183 10.27 -2.39 -11.85
CA SER A 183 11.52 -2.32 -12.63
C SER A 183 12.09 -0.90 -12.70
N HIS A 184 11.23 0.11 -12.55
CA HIS A 184 11.56 1.54 -12.57
C HIS A 184 11.79 2.14 -11.17
N ASP A 185 11.55 1.38 -10.10
CA ASP A 185 11.81 1.87 -8.74
C ASP A 185 13.26 1.67 -8.32
N SER A 186 13.69 2.36 -7.29
CA SER A 186 14.97 2.12 -6.63
C SER A 186 14.75 1.11 -5.51
N PRO A 187 15.41 -0.07 -5.51
CA PRO A 187 15.24 -1.05 -4.46
C PRO A 187 15.55 -0.46 -3.09
N LYS A 188 14.72 -0.75 -2.11
CA LYS A 188 14.96 -0.35 -0.71
C LYS A 188 15.91 -1.30 -0.01
N THR A 189 15.88 -2.56 -0.43
CA THR A 189 16.71 -3.65 0.09
C THR A 189 17.37 -4.36 -1.07
N HIS A 190 18.65 -4.69 -0.96
CA HIS A 190 19.34 -5.46 -1.98
C HIS A 190 19.07 -6.96 -1.77
N TYR A 191 18.00 -7.47 -2.41
CA TYR A 191 17.52 -8.83 -2.19
C TYR A 191 18.57 -9.90 -2.52
N GLY A 192 19.35 -9.71 -3.59
CA GLY A 192 20.43 -10.64 -3.94
C GLY A 192 21.47 -10.80 -2.83
N VAL A 193 21.84 -9.70 -2.16
CA VAL A 193 22.76 -9.76 -1.00
C VAL A 193 22.08 -10.43 0.20
N LEU A 194 20.80 -10.19 0.41
CA LEU A 194 20.02 -10.84 1.47
C LEU A 194 19.97 -12.37 1.29
N LEU A 195 20.05 -12.87 0.04
CA LEU A 195 20.16 -14.29 -0.33
C LEU A 195 21.62 -14.82 -0.34
N ASN A 196 22.55 -14.10 0.29
CA ASN A 196 23.99 -14.43 0.30
C ASN A 196 24.67 -14.33 -1.08
N GLY A 197 24.06 -13.64 -2.04
CA GLY A 197 24.69 -13.29 -3.31
C GLY A 197 25.62 -12.07 -3.18
N ASP A 198 26.36 -11.78 -4.23
CA ASP A 198 27.19 -10.59 -4.28
C ASP A 198 26.39 -9.34 -4.74
N LYS A 199 27.04 -8.16 -4.72
CA LYS A 199 26.42 -6.90 -5.14
C LYS A 199 26.12 -6.82 -6.66
N ARG A 200 26.50 -7.81 -7.47
CA ARG A 200 26.16 -7.90 -8.90
C ARG A 200 24.82 -8.58 -9.10
N THR A 201 24.40 -9.44 -8.15
CA THR A 201 23.08 -10.07 -8.23
C THR A 201 21.98 -9.03 -8.28
N CYS A 202 20.84 -9.39 -8.83
CA CYS A 202 19.72 -8.45 -8.95
C CYS A 202 19.21 -8.00 -7.57
N PRO A 203 19.18 -6.69 -7.29
CA PRO A 203 18.69 -6.18 -5.99
C PRO A 203 17.20 -6.37 -5.82
N GLU A 204 16.44 -6.61 -6.89
CA GLU A 204 14.99 -6.78 -6.83
C GLU A 204 14.57 -8.24 -6.66
N CYS A 205 15.04 -9.16 -7.50
CA CYS A 205 14.63 -10.56 -7.49
C CYS A 205 15.71 -11.55 -7.00
N GLY A 206 16.93 -11.08 -6.74
CA GLY A 206 18.03 -11.92 -6.27
C GLY A 206 18.70 -12.78 -7.35
N SER A 207 18.26 -12.70 -8.60
CA SER A 207 18.79 -13.50 -9.68
C SER A 207 20.26 -13.20 -9.99
N ASN A 208 21.02 -14.23 -10.35
CA ASN A 208 22.37 -14.15 -10.90
C ASN A 208 22.38 -13.93 -12.43
N ASN A 209 21.22 -14.04 -13.09
CA ASN A 209 21.08 -13.84 -14.53
C ASN A 209 21.10 -12.35 -14.89
N VAL A 210 22.25 -11.73 -14.70
CA VAL A 210 22.49 -10.31 -14.93
C VAL A 210 23.58 -10.13 -16.00
N ILE A 211 23.34 -9.17 -16.90
CA ILE A 211 24.32 -8.79 -17.92
C ILE A 211 24.79 -7.36 -17.70
N ILE A 212 25.99 -7.05 -18.14
CA ILE A 212 26.49 -5.68 -18.21
C ILE A 212 25.73 -4.97 -19.33
N SER A 213 24.98 -3.92 -19.00
CA SER A 213 24.27 -3.09 -19.97
C SER A 213 25.19 -2.00 -20.52
N LYS A 214 25.90 -1.30 -19.64
CA LYS A 214 26.89 -0.28 -20.02
C LYS A 214 27.82 0.06 -18.86
N THR A 215 28.95 0.67 -19.21
CA THR A 215 29.87 1.27 -18.25
C THR A 215 29.94 2.76 -18.52
N LYS A 216 29.92 3.57 -17.47
CA LYS A 216 30.07 5.03 -17.53
C LYS A 216 31.09 5.50 -16.49
N ILE A 217 31.65 6.66 -16.73
CA ILE A 217 32.46 7.39 -15.75
C ILE A 217 31.59 8.52 -15.20
N THR A 218 31.51 8.61 -13.88
CA THR A 218 30.78 9.70 -13.19
C THR A 218 31.56 11.01 -13.31
N ALA A 219 30.94 12.15 -13.03
CA ALA A 219 31.61 13.44 -13.00
C ALA A 219 32.80 13.48 -12.00
N ALA A 220 32.77 12.65 -10.95
CA ALA A 220 33.85 12.48 -9.99
C ALA A 220 34.95 11.51 -10.47
N GLY A 221 34.94 11.06 -11.73
CA GLY A 221 35.94 10.13 -12.27
C GLY A 221 35.75 8.68 -11.88
N THR A 222 34.68 8.32 -11.16
CA THR A 222 34.42 6.95 -10.73
C THR A 222 33.81 6.10 -11.84
N LYS A 223 34.41 4.95 -12.13
CA LYS A 223 33.85 3.97 -13.06
C LYS A 223 32.63 3.30 -12.43
N GLN A 224 31.50 3.36 -13.10
CA GLN A 224 30.24 2.75 -12.69
C GLN A 224 29.76 1.78 -13.75
N THR A 225 29.53 0.53 -13.37
CA THR A 225 28.96 -0.51 -14.25
C THR A 225 27.47 -0.63 -14.00
N GLN A 226 26.66 -0.50 -15.05
CA GLN A 226 25.23 -0.73 -15.02
C GLN A 226 24.93 -2.15 -15.50
N TYR A 227 24.14 -2.87 -14.71
CA TYR A 227 23.68 -4.22 -14.98
C TYR A 227 22.19 -4.21 -15.33
N GLN A 228 21.77 -5.20 -16.15
CA GLN A 228 20.37 -5.52 -16.40
C GLN A 228 20.10 -6.95 -15.96
N CYS A 229 19.10 -7.16 -15.12
CA CYS A 229 18.59 -8.47 -14.80
C CYS A 229 17.72 -8.99 -15.96
N LYS A 230 18.01 -10.20 -16.45
CA LYS A 230 17.23 -10.82 -17.54
C LYS A 230 15.92 -11.44 -17.06
N ASP A 231 15.80 -11.75 -15.76
CA ASP A 231 14.61 -12.41 -15.24
C ASP A 231 13.49 -11.41 -14.89
N CYS A 232 13.83 -10.23 -14.36
CA CYS A 232 12.82 -9.24 -13.95
C CYS A 232 12.96 -7.88 -14.65
N GLY A 233 13.90 -7.71 -15.58
CA GLY A 233 14.12 -6.47 -16.32
C GLY A 233 14.79 -5.34 -15.53
N LYS A 234 15.12 -5.54 -14.25
CA LYS A 234 15.67 -4.49 -13.38
C LYS A 234 17.04 -4.03 -13.81
N TYR A 235 17.22 -2.71 -13.92
CA TYR A 235 18.55 -2.10 -14.04
C TYR A 235 19.07 -1.68 -12.66
N HIS A 236 20.36 -1.95 -12.41
CA HIS A 236 21.06 -1.52 -11.19
C HIS A 236 22.52 -1.20 -11.50
N SER A 237 23.17 -0.45 -10.65
CA SER A 237 24.57 -0.02 -10.84
C SER A 237 25.42 -0.39 -9.64
N LYS A 238 26.70 -0.70 -9.92
CA LYS A 238 27.74 -0.93 -8.93
C LYS A 238 28.95 -0.03 -9.23
#